data_8d258153fe533135c030d62f778c2e64
#
_entry.id   8d258153fe533135c030d62f778c2e64
#
_cell.length_a   1.000
_cell.length_b   1.000
_cell.length_c   1.000
_cell.angle_alpha   90.00
_cell.angle_beta   90.00
_cell.angle_gamma   90.00
#
_symmetry.space_group_name_H-M   'P 1'
#
loop_
_entity.id
_entity.type
_entity.pdbx_description
1 polymer ?
#
loop_
_entity_poly.entity_id
_entity_poly.type
_entity_poly.pdbx_seq_one_letter_code
_entity_poly.pdbx_strand_id
1 'polypeptide(L)'
;MPVFAVRTAQGPCWDHGRGTREQAFWDEHASFADRLVERGVILLGGPIASDDEEDIALLAVEAADEDAARSIFDDDPWTVHRVFRMKDVRAWTLWLDGRSR
;
A
#
# COMPACT_ATOMS: atom_id res chain seq x y z
N MET A 1 -6.64 2.33 -17.24
CA MET A 1 -6.94 3.12 -16.04
C MET A 1 -5.74 3.93 -15.61
N PRO A 2 -5.94 5.09 -14.98
CA PRO A 2 -4.84 5.84 -14.38
C PRO A 2 -4.07 5.03 -13.34
N VAL A 3 -2.79 5.35 -13.21
CA VAL A 3 -1.91 4.76 -12.21
C VAL A 3 -1.60 5.81 -11.14
N PHE A 4 -1.50 5.37 -9.90
CA PHE A 4 -1.15 6.21 -8.76
C PHE A 4 0.01 5.60 -7.99
N ALA A 5 0.90 6.45 -7.52
CA ALA A 5 1.89 6.09 -6.52
C ALA A 5 1.27 6.25 -5.14
N VAL A 6 1.18 5.17 -4.39
CA VAL A 6 0.59 5.14 -3.06
C VAL A 6 1.69 4.83 -2.06
N ARG A 7 1.86 5.70 -1.07
CA ARG A 7 2.82 5.49 0.01
C ARG A 7 2.06 5.19 1.29
N THR A 8 2.46 4.10 1.96
CA THR A 8 1.90 3.72 3.26
C THR A 8 2.92 3.95 4.36
N ALA A 9 2.43 4.19 5.57
CA ALA A 9 3.25 4.48 6.73
C ALA A 9 2.65 3.83 7.99
N GLN A 10 3.46 3.79 9.06
CA GLN A 10 3.03 3.29 10.37
C GLN A 10 1.85 4.12 10.88
N GLY A 11 0.84 3.43 11.38
CA GLY A 11 -0.32 4.03 12.02
C GLY A 11 -0.13 4.20 13.53
N PRO A 12 -1.15 4.78 14.21
CA PRO A 12 -1.08 5.00 15.66
C PRO A 12 -0.90 3.72 16.48
N CYS A 13 -1.37 2.58 15.97
CA CYS A 13 -1.29 1.29 16.67
C CYS A 13 -0.13 0.41 16.21
N TRP A 14 0.81 0.97 15.46
CA TRP A 14 2.03 0.25 15.10
C TRP A 14 2.82 -0.10 16.37
N ASP A 15 3.20 -1.38 16.50
CA ASP A 15 3.99 -1.84 17.63
C ASP A 15 5.48 -1.69 17.31
N HIS A 16 6.12 -0.69 17.89
CA HIS A 16 7.53 -0.38 17.65
C HIS A 16 8.49 -1.44 18.23
N GLY A 17 8.00 -2.34 19.07
CA GLY A 17 8.78 -3.47 19.58
C GLY A 17 8.79 -4.68 18.67
N ARG A 18 8.09 -4.63 17.52
CA ARG A 18 7.96 -5.74 16.59
C ARG A 18 8.27 -5.31 15.16
N GLY A 19 8.77 -6.25 14.38
CA GLY A 19 8.95 -6.05 12.93
C GLY A 19 7.62 -6.04 12.18
N THR A 20 7.69 -5.74 10.90
CA THR A 20 6.50 -5.61 10.04
C THR A 20 5.66 -6.89 10.03
N ARG A 21 6.30 -8.03 9.85
CA ARG A 21 5.59 -9.33 9.76
C ARG A 21 5.11 -9.85 11.11
N GLU A 22 5.56 -9.29 12.20
CA GLU A 22 5.15 -9.64 13.56
C GLU A 22 4.05 -8.74 14.10
N GLN A 23 3.64 -7.74 13.34
CA GLN A 23 2.51 -6.87 13.71
C GLN A 23 1.22 -7.67 13.80
N ALA A 24 0.32 -7.24 14.70
CA ALA A 24 -1.01 -7.82 14.76
C ALA A 24 -1.69 -7.77 13.38
N PHE A 25 -2.46 -8.79 13.04
CA PHE A 25 -3.21 -8.89 11.78
C PHE A 25 -2.34 -8.96 10.52
N TRP A 26 -1.07 -9.36 10.65
CA TRP A 26 -0.19 -9.47 9.48
C TRP A 26 -0.75 -10.43 8.42
N ASP A 27 -1.19 -11.63 8.81
CA ASP A 27 -1.69 -12.62 7.85
C ASP A 27 -2.92 -12.12 7.10
N GLU A 28 -3.83 -11.46 7.81
CA GLU A 28 -5.04 -10.88 7.22
C GLU A 28 -4.71 -9.72 6.28
N HIS A 29 -3.77 -8.86 6.68
CA HIS A 29 -3.27 -7.78 5.84
C HIS A 29 -2.60 -8.31 4.58
N ALA A 30 -1.71 -9.28 4.71
CA ALA A 30 -1.01 -9.88 3.58
C ALA A 30 -1.99 -10.52 2.60
N SER A 31 -2.99 -11.24 3.09
CA SER A 31 -4.05 -11.83 2.25
C SER A 31 -4.87 -10.77 1.54
N PHE A 32 -5.19 -9.66 2.21
CA PHE A 32 -5.89 -8.53 1.59
C PHE A 32 -5.09 -7.94 0.44
N ALA A 33 -3.81 -7.68 0.67
CA ALA A 33 -2.92 -7.13 -0.36
C ALA A 33 -2.75 -8.09 -1.54
N ASP A 34 -2.60 -9.39 -1.28
CA ASP A 34 -2.48 -10.40 -2.33
C ASP A 34 -3.73 -10.44 -3.22
N ARG A 35 -4.93 -10.29 -2.65
CA ARG A 35 -6.16 -10.21 -3.45
C ARG A 35 -6.18 -8.98 -4.35
N LEU A 36 -5.66 -7.84 -3.89
CA LEU A 36 -5.55 -6.64 -4.73
C LEU A 36 -4.58 -6.87 -5.90
N VAL A 37 -3.49 -7.60 -5.67
CA VAL A 37 -2.56 -7.99 -6.75
C VAL A 37 -3.25 -8.89 -7.76
N GLU A 38 -3.96 -9.92 -7.29
CA GLU A 38 -4.68 -10.86 -8.15
C GLU A 38 -5.74 -10.19 -9.01
N ARG A 39 -6.39 -9.16 -8.47
CA ARG A 39 -7.42 -8.38 -9.16
C ARG A 39 -6.84 -7.30 -10.09
N GLY A 40 -5.52 -7.15 -10.15
CA GLY A 40 -4.86 -6.14 -10.98
C GLY A 40 -4.93 -4.72 -10.44
N VAL A 41 -5.34 -4.53 -9.19
CA VAL A 41 -5.38 -3.22 -8.53
C VAL A 41 -3.98 -2.78 -8.14
N ILE A 42 -3.22 -3.64 -7.47
CA ILE A 42 -1.80 -3.39 -7.20
C ILE A 42 -0.99 -3.97 -8.35
N LEU A 43 -0.25 -3.13 -9.05
CA LEU A 43 0.60 -3.54 -10.17
C LEU A 43 1.94 -4.07 -9.68
N LEU A 44 2.54 -3.36 -8.75
CA LEU A 44 3.77 -3.74 -8.06
C LEU A 44 3.90 -2.89 -6.80
N GLY A 45 4.73 -3.34 -5.86
CA GLY A 45 4.96 -2.59 -4.65
C GLY A 45 5.83 -3.35 -3.67
N GLY A 46 6.28 -2.66 -2.65
CA GLY A 46 7.07 -3.21 -1.59
C GLY A 46 7.78 -2.16 -0.77
N PRO A 47 8.52 -2.56 0.26
CA PRO A 47 9.32 -1.63 1.05
C PRO A 47 10.32 -0.90 0.18
N ILE A 48 10.50 0.39 0.46
CA ILE A 48 11.48 1.23 -0.23
C ILE A 48 12.28 2.00 0.81
N ALA A 49 13.58 2.17 0.54
CA ALA A 49 14.42 2.97 1.42
C ALA A 49 13.88 4.41 1.50
N SER A 50 13.81 4.93 2.71
CA SER A 50 13.27 6.25 2.99
C SER A 50 13.99 6.86 4.19
N ASP A 51 14.09 8.19 4.20
CA ASP A 51 14.61 8.93 5.35
C ASP A 51 13.58 9.04 6.48
N ASP A 52 12.32 8.75 6.20
CA ASP A 52 11.24 8.73 7.19
C ASP A 52 11.06 7.30 7.70
N GLU A 53 11.43 7.07 8.95
CA GLU A 53 11.35 5.75 9.59
C GLU A 53 9.91 5.21 9.69
N GLU A 54 8.90 6.07 9.58
CA GLU A 54 7.50 5.65 9.60
C GLU A 54 7.04 5.08 8.26
N ASP A 55 7.76 5.31 7.17
CA ASP A 55 7.38 4.79 5.85
C ASP A 55 7.46 3.26 5.82
N ILE A 56 6.42 2.63 5.24
CA ILE A 56 6.37 1.17 5.10
C ILE A 56 6.64 0.77 3.66
N ALA A 57 5.81 1.22 2.71
CA ALA A 57 5.87 0.72 1.34
C ALA A 57 5.47 1.80 0.33
N LEU A 58 5.93 1.57 -0.90
CA LEU A 58 5.49 2.31 -2.08
C LEU A 58 4.83 1.33 -3.04
N LEU A 59 3.65 1.69 -3.54
CA LEU A 59 2.84 0.85 -4.42
C LEU A 59 2.49 1.62 -5.69
N ALA A 60 2.49 0.92 -6.81
CA ALA A 60 1.83 1.40 -8.04
C ALA A 60 0.47 0.73 -8.14
N VAL A 61 -0.60 1.51 -8.18
CA VAL A 61 -1.97 1.00 -8.22
C VAL A 61 -2.73 1.58 -9.40
N GLU A 62 -3.65 0.80 -9.96
CA GLU A 62 -4.64 1.28 -10.94
C GLU A 62 -5.94 1.59 -10.23
N ALA A 63 -6.49 2.78 -10.52
CA ALA A 63 -7.77 3.20 -9.99
C ALA A 63 -8.42 4.21 -10.95
N ALA A 64 -9.74 4.35 -10.87
CA ALA A 64 -10.47 5.29 -11.74
C ALA A 64 -10.05 6.74 -11.50
N ASP A 65 -9.79 7.10 -10.24
CA ASP A 65 -9.41 8.43 -9.82
C ASP A 65 -8.64 8.37 -8.49
N GLU A 66 -8.21 9.53 -7.99
CA GLU A 66 -7.47 9.63 -6.74
C GLU A 66 -8.26 9.12 -5.54
N ASP A 67 -9.55 9.42 -5.47
CA ASP A 67 -10.40 8.97 -4.36
C ASP A 67 -10.50 7.45 -4.34
N ALA A 68 -10.65 6.81 -5.48
CA ALA A 68 -10.65 5.35 -5.58
C ALA A 68 -9.31 4.78 -5.14
N ALA A 69 -8.18 5.39 -5.53
CA ALA A 69 -6.86 4.98 -5.09
C ALA A 69 -6.67 5.10 -3.58
N ARG A 70 -7.20 6.17 -2.97
CA ARG A 70 -7.14 6.37 -1.52
C ARG A 70 -7.94 5.34 -0.75
N SER A 71 -8.95 4.74 -1.36
CA SER A 71 -9.89 3.83 -0.69
C SER A 71 -9.52 2.35 -0.82
N ILE A 72 -8.45 2.01 -1.55
CA ILE A 72 -8.14 0.60 -1.84
C ILE A 72 -7.87 -0.25 -0.58
N PHE A 73 -7.39 0.36 0.49
CA PHE A 73 -7.08 -0.31 1.76
C PHE A 73 -8.11 -0.05 2.86
N ASP A 74 -9.26 0.56 2.56
CA ASP A 74 -10.23 0.92 3.60
C ASP A 74 -10.69 -0.28 4.43
N ASP A 75 -10.87 -1.44 3.80
CA ASP A 75 -11.34 -2.65 4.46
C ASP A 75 -10.21 -3.57 4.93
N ASP A 76 -8.97 -3.18 4.72
CA ASP A 76 -7.81 -3.93 5.22
C ASP A 76 -7.82 -3.92 6.75
N PRO A 77 -7.69 -5.08 7.42
CA PRO A 77 -7.59 -5.12 8.88
C PRO A 77 -6.54 -4.19 9.47
N TRP A 78 -5.42 -3.96 8.77
CA TRP A 78 -4.42 -3.01 9.23
C TRP A 78 -4.91 -1.55 9.21
N THR A 79 -5.78 -1.20 8.28
CA THR A 79 -6.42 0.12 8.27
C THR A 79 -7.45 0.22 9.38
N VAL A 80 -8.32 -0.79 9.49
CA VAL A 80 -9.40 -0.83 10.49
C VAL A 80 -8.82 -0.75 11.91
N HIS A 81 -7.74 -1.46 12.18
CA HIS A 81 -7.09 -1.51 13.49
C HIS A 81 -5.96 -0.49 13.66
N ARG A 82 -5.79 0.43 12.70
CA ARG A 82 -4.83 1.54 12.76
C ARG A 82 -3.37 1.09 12.90
N VAL A 83 -3.04 -0.06 12.37
CA VAL A 83 -1.66 -0.56 12.35
C VAL A 83 -0.85 0.22 11.33
N PHE A 84 -1.41 0.49 10.15
CA PHE A 84 -0.81 1.35 9.15
C PHE A 84 -1.81 2.39 8.64
N ARG A 85 -1.32 3.32 7.85
CA ARG A 85 -2.12 4.38 7.23
C ARG A 85 -1.64 4.66 5.81
N MET A 86 -2.53 5.24 5.02
CA MET A 86 -2.20 5.82 3.73
C MET A 86 -1.50 7.17 3.99
N LYS A 87 -0.24 7.29 3.57
CA LYS A 87 0.53 8.53 3.78
C LYS A 87 0.23 9.56 2.69
N ASP A 88 0.40 9.17 1.44
CA ASP A 88 0.03 10.01 0.31
C ASP A 88 -0.34 9.18 -0.92
N VAL A 89 -1.04 9.82 -1.85
CA VAL A 89 -1.44 9.26 -3.14
C VAL A 89 -1.17 10.32 -4.20
N ARG A 90 -0.40 9.95 -5.23
CA ARG A 90 -0.02 10.86 -6.30
C ARG A 90 -0.29 10.22 -7.66
N ALA A 91 -0.82 10.99 -8.60
CA ALA A 91 -0.95 10.54 -9.98
C ALA A 91 0.44 10.24 -10.55
N TRP A 92 0.55 9.10 -11.23
CA TRP A 92 1.82 8.63 -11.79
C TRP A 92 1.64 8.27 -13.25
N THR A 93 2.16 9.10 -14.14
CA THR A 93 2.15 8.80 -15.57
C THR A 93 3.32 7.88 -15.88
N LEU A 94 3.03 6.66 -16.33
CA LEU A 94 4.06 5.69 -16.69
C LEU A 94 4.39 5.83 -18.16
N TRP A 95 5.56 6.36 -18.47
CA TRP A 95 6.07 6.45 -19.84
C TRP A 95 6.87 5.22 -20.23
N LEU A 96 7.51 4.59 -19.27
CA LEU A 96 8.36 3.42 -19.48
C LEU A 96 7.80 2.28 -18.63
N ASP A 97 7.22 1.29 -19.28
CA ASP A 97 6.61 0.15 -18.61
C ASP A 97 7.17 -1.15 -19.20
N GLY A 98 8.10 -1.76 -18.48
CA GLY A 98 8.75 -3.00 -18.91
C GLY A 98 7.95 -4.25 -18.62
N ARG A 99 6.80 -4.15 -17.94
CA ARG A 99 5.99 -5.32 -17.53
C ARG A 99 5.22 -5.93 -18.69
N SER A 100 4.92 -5.14 -19.69
CA SER A 100 4.03 -5.50 -20.81
C SER A 100 4.75 -6.19 -21.98
N ARG A 101 5.90 -6.74 -21.77
CA ARG A 101 6.68 -7.41 -22.81
C ARG A 101 6.29 -8.86 -23.04
#